data_a3b6f5d28390221ab7c47b95c41b0482
#
_entry.id   a3b6f5d28390221ab7c47b95c41b0482
#
_cell.length_a   1.000
_cell.length_b   1.000
_cell.length_c   1.000
_cell.angle_alpha   90.00
_cell.angle_beta   90.00
_cell.angle_gamma   90.00
#
_symmetry.space_group_name_H-M   'P 1'
#
loop_
_entity.id
_entity.type
_entity.pdbx_description
1 polymer ?
#
loop_
_entity_poly.entity_id
_entity_poly.type
_entity_poly.pdbx_seq_one_letter_code
_entity_poly.pdbx_strand_id
1 'polypeptide(L)'
;VGKANSLIIGKSARMRVDINLGDTAYSSLISKRHAILNKSDNGWFVEDLGSLNGTGIQRYADNRKIKIGNAPVKVQSGDIIYISTVALLVK
;
A
#
# COMPACT_ATOMS: atom_id res chain seq x y z
N VAL A 1 -7.03 8.78 13.30
CA VAL A 1 -6.12 7.93 12.54
C VAL A 1 -5.47 6.90 13.41
N GLY A 2 -4.99 7.28 14.58
CA GLY A 2 -4.30 6.34 15.46
C GLY A 2 -5.13 5.17 15.92
N LYS A 3 -6.45 5.26 15.75
CA LYS A 3 -7.36 4.18 16.13
C LYS A 3 -7.75 3.29 14.96
N ALA A 4 -7.38 3.65 13.74
CA ALA A 4 -7.71 2.83 12.59
C ALA A 4 -6.83 1.59 12.56
N ASN A 5 -7.45 0.43 12.34
CA ASN A 5 -6.73 -0.83 12.23
C ASN A 5 -6.49 -1.22 10.77
N SER A 6 -7.05 -0.47 9.84
CA SER A 6 -6.81 -0.70 8.42
C SER A 6 -6.89 0.61 7.65
N LEU A 7 -6.01 0.76 6.66
CA LEU A 7 -5.94 1.92 5.80
C LEU A 7 -6.00 1.45 4.36
N ILE A 8 -6.97 1.95 3.60
CA ILE A 8 -7.12 1.60 2.20
C ILE A 8 -6.39 2.62 1.34
N ILE A 9 -5.55 2.12 0.44
CA ILE A 9 -4.77 2.93 -0.49
C ILE A 9 -5.38 2.79 -1.88
N GLY A 10 -5.61 3.91 -2.54
CA GLY A 10 -6.18 3.88 -3.89
C GLY A 10 -6.50 5.26 -4.41
N LYS A 11 -7.48 5.33 -5.31
CA LYS A 11 -7.94 6.61 -5.87
C LYS A 11 -9.45 6.57 -6.01
N SER A 12 -10.18 7.10 -5.06
CA SER A 12 -11.63 7.13 -5.20
C SER A 12 -12.22 8.30 -4.44
N ALA A 13 -13.17 8.99 -5.07
CA ALA A 13 -13.95 10.03 -4.42
C ALA A 13 -15.25 9.48 -3.83
N ARG A 14 -15.67 8.28 -4.24
CA ARG A 14 -16.97 7.71 -3.83
C ARG A 14 -16.86 6.61 -2.79
N MET A 15 -15.74 5.92 -2.76
CA MET A 15 -15.50 4.83 -1.83
C MET A 15 -14.51 5.30 -0.77
N ARG A 16 -14.55 4.66 0.39
CA ARG A 16 -13.59 4.99 1.43
C ARG A 16 -12.17 4.65 0.96
N VAL A 17 -11.32 5.65 0.94
CA VAL A 17 -9.90 5.51 0.67
C VAL A 17 -9.16 6.40 1.65
N ASP A 18 -8.34 5.79 2.50
CA ASP A 18 -7.63 6.53 3.55
C ASP A 18 -6.40 7.23 3.00
N ILE A 19 -5.71 6.61 2.04
CA ILE A 19 -4.58 7.22 1.35
C ILE A 19 -4.98 7.34 -0.11
N ASN A 20 -5.35 8.55 -0.53
CA ASN A 20 -5.87 8.80 -1.86
C ASN A 20 -4.76 9.31 -2.77
N LEU A 21 -4.44 8.54 -3.80
CA LEU A 21 -3.40 8.86 -4.76
C LEU A 21 -3.98 9.38 -6.10
N GLY A 22 -5.24 9.79 -6.09
CA GLY A 22 -5.92 10.25 -7.31
C GLY A 22 -5.32 11.50 -7.91
N ASP A 23 -4.64 12.32 -7.11
CA ASP A 23 -4.01 13.56 -7.58
C ASP A 23 -2.56 13.38 -8.03
N THR A 24 -2.05 12.16 -8.00
CA THR A 24 -0.68 11.92 -8.46
C THR A 24 -0.61 11.87 -9.98
N ALA A 25 0.60 12.11 -10.53
CA ALA A 25 0.83 12.07 -11.96
C ALA A 25 0.54 10.69 -12.58
N TYR A 26 0.62 9.65 -11.77
CA TYR A 26 0.45 8.27 -12.23
C TYR A 26 -0.87 7.65 -11.78
N SER A 27 -1.87 8.49 -11.49
CA SER A 27 -3.15 7.99 -10.96
C SER A 27 -3.85 7.04 -11.91
N SER A 28 -3.63 7.16 -13.21
CA SER A 28 -4.22 6.25 -14.19
C SER A 28 -3.75 4.80 -14.01
N LEU A 29 -2.60 4.59 -13.37
CA LEU A 29 -2.03 3.27 -13.11
C LEU A 29 -2.47 2.71 -11.76
N ILE A 30 -3.22 3.46 -10.99
CA ILE A 30 -3.64 3.08 -9.64
C ILE A 30 -5.09 2.66 -9.66
N SER A 31 -5.38 1.50 -9.09
CA SER A 31 -6.75 1.02 -8.96
C SER A 31 -7.51 1.80 -7.89
N LYS A 32 -8.83 1.82 -7.98
CA LYS A 32 -9.65 2.58 -7.03
C LYS A 32 -9.44 2.10 -5.60
N ARG A 33 -9.36 0.79 -5.41
CA ARG A 33 -8.97 0.17 -4.14
C ARG A 33 -7.79 -0.72 -4.47
N HIS A 34 -6.59 -0.18 -4.29
CA HIS A 34 -5.36 -0.80 -4.79
C HIS A 34 -4.76 -1.76 -3.78
N ALA A 35 -4.62 -1.30 -2.54
CA ALA A 35 -3.99 -2.09 -1.49
C ALA A 35 -4.58 -1.70 -0.14
N ILE A 36 -4.31 -2.52 0.86
CA ILE A 36 -4.76 -2.25 2.21
C ILE A 36 -3.61 -2.50 3.20
N LEU A 37 -3.48 -1.61 4.18
CA LEU A 37 -2.59 -1.77 5.32
C LEU A 37 -3.43 -2.18 6.51
N ASN A 38 -3.13 -3.33 7.09
CA ASN A 38 -3.84 -3.84 8.27
C ASN A 38 -2.89 -3.89 9.45
N LYS A 39 -3.36 -3.44 10.61
CA LYS A 39 -2.62 -3.52 11.85
C LYS A 39 -3.05 -4.74 12.63
N SER A 40 -2.07 -5.49 13.14
CA SER A 40 -2.30 -6.60 14.06
C SER A 40 -1.35 -6.46 15.25
N ASP A 41 -1.39 -7.43 16.17
CA ASP A 41 -0.50 -7.42 17.33
C ASP A 41 0.97 -7.48 16.94
N ASN A 42 1.27 -8.00 15.77
CA ASN A 42 2.63 -8.17 15.27
C ASN A 42 3.11 -7.01 14.40
N GLY A 43 2.28 -5.99 14.20
CA GLY A 43 2.64 -4.82 13.42
C GLY A 43 1.72 -4.59 12.24
N TRP A 44 2.21 -3.89 11.24
CA TRP A 44 1.44 -3.56 10.05
C TRP A 44 1.75 -4.52 8.91
N PHE A 45 0.72 -4.89 8.17
CA PHE A 45 0.81 -5.77 7.01
C PHE A 45 0.15 -5.10 5.81
N VAL A 46 0.75 -5.26 4.63
CA VAL A 46 0.20 -4.75 3.38
C VAL A 46 -0.27 -5.92 2.52
N GLU A 47 -1.39 -5.71 1.83
CA GLU A 47 -1.99 -6.73 0.97
C GLU A 47 -2.53 -6.05 -0.29
N ASP A 48 -2.37 -6.69 -1.44
CA ASP A 48 -2.93 -6.19 -2.69
C ASP A 48 -4.42 -6.55 -2.78
N LEU A 49 -5.24 -5.61 -3.22
CA LEU A 49 -6.69 -5.81 -3.32
C LEU A 49 -7.12 -6.16 -4.75
N GLY A 50 -6.29 -6.91 -5.47
CA GLY A 50 -6.58 -7.26 -6.85
C GLY A 50 -6.31 -6.11 -7.81
N SER A 51 -5.28 -5.32 -7.56
CA SER A 51 -4.95 -4.18 -8.39
C SER A 51 -4.54 -4.61 -9.79
N LEU A 52 -4.77 -3.72 -10.75
CA LEU A 52 -4.44 -3.98 -12.14
C LEU A 52 -2.93 -3.97 -12.38
N ASN A 53 -2.22 -3.03 -11.75
CA ASN A 53 -0.80 -2.81 -12.01
C ASN A 53 0.12 -3.26 -10.87
N GLY A 54 -0.46 -3.84 -9.81
CA GLY A 54 0.34 -4.49 -8.78
C GLY A 54 0.75 -3.60 -7.63
N THR A 55 1.18 -4.25 -6.56
CA THR A 55 1.71 -3.64 -5.35
C THR A 55 3.03 -4.32 -5.02
N GLY A 56 4.02 -3.55 -4.61
CA GLY A 56 5.31 -4.10 -4.23
C GLY A 56 5.84 -3.45 -2.97
N ILE A 57 6.90 -4.02 -2.44
CA ILE A 57 7.58 -3.47 -1.28
C ILE A 57 9.09 -3.57 -1.49
N GLN A 58 9.81 -2.53 -1.08
CA GLN A 58 11.27 -2.56 -1.05
C GLN A 58 11.72 -2.51 0.40
N ARG A 59 12.44 -3.54 0.83
CA ARG A 59 12.91 -3.64 2.19
C ARG A 59 14.05 -2.65 2.45
N TYR A 60 13.97 -1.96 3.57
CA TYR A 60 15.02 -1.06 3.98
C TYR A 60 16.32 -1.80 4.29
N ALA A 61 16.19 -2.97 4.94
CA ALA A 61 17.35 -3.69 5.46
C ALA A 61 18.31 -4.17 4.37
N ASP A 62 17.78 -4.62 3.23
CA ASP A 62 18.58 -5.22 2.16
C ASP A 62 18.24 -4.71 0.76
N ASN A 63 17.41 -3.68 0.66
CA ASN A 63 16.93 -3.09 -0.60
C ASN A 63 16.25 -4.09 -1.52
N ARG A 64 15.73 -5.16 -0.97
CA ARG A 64 15.08 -6.20 -1.74
C ARG A 64 13.68 -5.76 -2.17
N LYS A 65 13.36 -5.96 -3.44
CA LYS A 65 12.01 -5.67 -3.95
C LYS A 65 11.20 -6.96 -3.99
N ILE A 66 10.02 -6.92 -3.41
CA ILE A 66 9.11 -8.05 -3.32
C ILE A 66 7.78 -7.65 -3.91
N LYS A 67 7.26 -8.46 -4.84
CA LYS A 67 5.90 -8.24 -5.34
C LYS A 67 4.92 -8.83 -4.34
N ILE A 68 3.89 -8.03 -4.00
CA ILE A 68 2.86 -8.43 -3.06
C ILE A 68 1.67 -8.97 -3.84
N GLY A 69 1.25 -10.17 -3.47
CA GLY A 69 0.03 -10.76 -4.01
C GLY A 69 -1.11 -10.65 -3.02
N ASN A 70 -1.97 -11.65 -3.00
CA ASN A 70 -3.13 -11.66 -2.12
C ASN A 70 -2.83 -12.15 -0.70
N ALA A 71 -1.58 -12.41 -0.39
CA ALA A 71 -1.15 -12.76 0.97
C ALA A 71 -0.54 -11.53 1.65
N PRO A 72 -0.88 -11.26 2.93
CA PRO A 72 -0.33 -10.10 3.63
C PRO A 72 1.19 -10.22 3.82
N VAL A 73 1.88 -9.09 3.71
CA VAL A 73 3.32 -9.02 3.92
C VAL A 73 3.58 -7.95 4.98
N LYS A 74 4.35 -8.31 6.02
CA LYS A 74 4.67 -7.40 7.10
C LYS A 74 5.55 -6.26 6.60
N VAL A 75 5.23 -5.03 7.00
CA VAL A 75 6.01 -3.85 6.67
C VAL A 75 6.68 -3.32 7.93
N GLN A 76 7.82 -2.66 7.76
CA GLN A 76 8.60 -2.08 8.85
C GLN A 76 8.96 -0.65 8.51
N SER A 77 9.31 0.11 9.54
CA SER A 77 9.76 1.49 9.35
C SER A 77 10.96 1.52 8.41
N GLY A 78 10.92 2.40 7.43
CA GLY A 78 11.96 2.52 6.42
C GLY A 78 11.70 1.75 5.14
N ASP A 79 10.74 0.82 5.15
CA ASP A 79 10.34 0.12 3.92
C ASP A 79 9.62 1.08 2.98
N ILE A 80 9.66 0.78 1.69
CA ILE A 80 8.94 1.55 0.68
C ILE A 80 7.87 0.66 0.06
N ILE A 81 6.62 1.13 0.09
CA ILE A 81 5.51 0.44 -0.55
C ILE A 81 5.30 1.06 -1.93
N TYR A 82 5.30 0.23 -2.96
CA TYR A 82 5.05 0.68 -4.32
C TYR A 82 3.60 0.38 -4.70
N ILE A 83 2.83 1.43 -4.94
CA ILE A 83 1.49 1.34 -5.49
C ILE A 83 1.64 1.62 -6.98
N SER A 84 1.75 0.56 -7.77
CA SER A 84 2.21 0.64 -9.15
C SER A 84 3.60 1.28 -9.17
N THR A 85 3.75 2.50 -9.70
CA THR A 85 5.03 3.21 -9.72
C THR A 85 5.15 4.26 -8.62
N VAL A 86 4.12 4.45 -7.80
CA VAL A 86 4.14 5.45 -6.73
C VAL A 86 4.76 4.85 -5.48
N ALA A 87 5.79 5.49 -4.96
CA ALA A 87 6.51 5.02 -3.77
C ALA A 87 6.00 5.71 -2.52
N LEU A 88 5.69 4.92 -1.49
CA LEU A 88 5.23 5.41 -0.19
C LEU A 88 6.19 4.93 0.88
N LEU A 89 6.81 5.86 1.58
CA LEU A 89 7.76 5.52 2.65
C LEU A 89 7.01 5.19 3.94
N VAL A 90 7.35 4.06 4.54
CA VAL A 90 6.80 3.64 5.84
C VAL A 90 7.64 4.26 6.94
N LYS A 91 7.00 5.05 7.78
CA LYS A 91 7.69 5.73 8.89
C LYS A 91 7.40 5.10 10.24
#